data_c210afe432aeefb061697aeed89809d2
#
_entry.id   c210afe432aeefb061697aeed89809d2
#
_cell.length_a   1.000
_cell.length_b   1.000
_cell.length_c   1.000
_cell.angle_alpha   90.00
_cell.angle_beta   90.00
_cell.angle_gamma   90.00
#
_symmetry.space_group_name_H-M   'P 1'
#
loop_
_entity.id
_entity.type
_entity.pdbx_description
1 polymer ?
#
loop_
_entity_poly.entity_id
_entity_poly.type
_entity_poly.pdbx_seq_one_letter_code
_entity_poly.pdbx_strand_id
1 'polypeptide(L)'
;VRPIDARLTAFAPGRTQRGFSKITLRRLLCACVAVLWCVAFAVGQTAPAPGSPAADARFTEVPGTVIDHSPAASGVYIGSPALAVLPNGEYIASHDFFGPGSEKNRTDLFSSQDKGRTWRRIATVIGQWWSSLFFHRNALYLMGTSRENGFAVIRKSTDGGRTWTEPKDETSGLLFGDGRYHCAPVPVVLHRGRLWRAMEDAMGPDGWGRHFNSFMMSADENADLLRAANWRSSNRLAGNPNWLDGGFGGWLEGNAVVAPDGTVVNMLRVDTPSCPEKVAMVRTSRDGREAGFDPATGFIDFPGGAKKFTIRFDPESRQYWCVASIVAEPYKSKGKPAGIRNTLALTCSPDLQRWVVRRVLLEHPDTLKHGFQYVDWIFDGRDIIAVCRTAYDDGLGGAHNYHDANFLTFHRFEDFR
;
A
#
# COMPACT_ATOMS: atom_id res chain seq x y z
N VAL A 1 -58.29 6.80 10.98
CA VAL A 1 -59.18 7.62 10.13
C VAL A 1 -58.60 7.60 8.72
N ARG A 2 -59.41 7.16 7.83
CA ARG A 2 -59.16 6.78 6.43
C ARG A 2 -59.10 7.98 5.47
N PRO A 3 -58.95 7.72 4.14
CA PRO A 3 -58.15 8.44 3.13
C PRO A 3 -59.04 9.16 2.08
N ILE A 4 -58.47 9.83 1.10
CA ILE A 4 -59.12 10.20 -0.18
C ILE A 4 -58.00 10.35 -1.24
N ASP A 5 -57.91 9.51 -2.18
CA ASP A 5 -58.44 9.24 -3.52
C ASP A 5 -58.18 10.34 -4.58
N ALA A 6 -57.42 9.92 -5.57
CA ALA A 6 -57.51 9.92 -7.04
C ALA A 6 -58.01 11.16 -7.82
N ARG A 7 -57.34 11.49 -8.90
CA ARG A 7 -57.80 11.36 -10.27
C ARG A 7 -56.78 11.72 -11.36
N LEU A 8 -56.68 10.80 -12.28
CA LEU A 8 -56.19 10.85 -13.66
C LEU A 8 -56.69 12.05 -14.50
N THR A 9 -55.85 12.49 -15.45
CA THR A 9 -56.31 12.77 -16.83
C THR A 9 -55.16 12.57 -17.82
N ALA A 10 -55.38 11.67 -18.77
CA ALA A 10 -54.61 11.42 -19.98
C ALA A 10 -55.06 12.35 -21.11
N PHE A 11 -54.13 12.73 -22.00
CA PHE A 11 -54.46 13.08 -23.40
C PHE A 11 -53.25 12.80 -24.30
N ALA A 12 -53.45 11.96 -25.29
CA ALA A 12 -52.71 11.81 -26.55
C ALA A 12 -53.74 12.00 -27.69
N PRO A 13 -53.41 11.91 -28.98
CA PRO A 13 -52.23 12.20 -29.78
C PRO A 13 -52.53 13.08 -31.02
N GLY A 14 -51.52 13.49 -31.77
CA GLY A 14 -51.70 14.14 -33.06
C GLY A 14 -50.65 13.77 -34.08
N ARG A 15 -51.04 12.97 -35.06
CA ARG A 15 -50.32 12.66 -36.30
C ARG A 15 -50.52 13.78 -37.32
N THR A 16 -49.52 14.09 -38.14
CA THR A 16 -49.68 14.26 -39.59
C THR A 16 -48.37 14.15 -40.35
N GLN A 17 -48.46 13.50 -41.39
CA GLN A 17 -47.70 12.98 -42.49
C GLN A 17 -47.35 14.01 -43.58
N ARG A 18 -46.38 13.57 -44.43
CA ARG A 18 -46.11 13.80 -45.86
C ARG A 18 -45.08 14.90 -46.14
N GLY A 19 -44.08 14.62 -46.99
CA GLY A 19 -44.06 14.38 -48.37
C GLY A 19 -42.70 14.08 -48.98
N PHE A 20 -42.73 13.17 -49.87
CA PHE A 20 -41.66 12.74 -50.78
C PHE A 20 -41.33 13.77 -51.87
N SER A 21 -40.08 13.88 -52.29
CA SER A 21 -39.81 14.17 -53.70
C SER A 21 -38.45 13.57 -54.12
N LYS A 22 -38.49 12.85 -55.25
CA LYS A 22 -37.42 12.17 -55.98
C LYS A 22 -36.84 13.05 -57.08
N ILE A 23 -35.69 12.57 -57.63
CA ILE A 23 -35.20 12.80 -59.01
C ILE A 23 -34.15 13.94 -59.07
N THR A 24 -32.91 13.76 -59.60
CA THR A 24 -32.53 13.21 -60.87
C THR A 24 -31.01 12.96 -60.98
N LEU A 25 -30.72 11.88 -61.65
CA LEU A 25 -29.43 11.39 -62.11
C LEU A 25 -28.97 12.19 -63.35
N ARG A 26 -27.73 12.69 -63.43
CA ARG A 26 -27.03 12.92 -64.70
C ARG A 26 -25.53 12.62 -64.65
N ARG A 27 -25.15 11.72 -65.50
CA ARG A 27 -23.78 11.38 -65.91
C ARG A 27 -23.17 12.52 -66.69
N LEU A 28 -21.86 12.74 -66.55
CA LEU A 28 -21.00 13.12 -67.69
C LEU A 28 -19.54 12.66 -67.45
N LEU A 29 -18.98 12.18 -68.51
CA LEU A 29 -17.65 11.52 -68.63
C LEU A 29 -16.46 12.47 -68.65
N CYS A 30 -15.28 11.87 -68.30
CA CYS A 30 -13.92 12.05 -68.82
C CYS A 30 -13.21 13.40 -68.63
N ALA A 31 -12.12 13.35 -67.86
CA ALA A 31 -10.80 13.78 -68.36
C ALA A 31 -9.71 13.14 -67.47
N CYS A 32 -8.87 12.29 -68.08
CA CYS A 32 -7.64 11.77 -67.47
C CYS A 32 -6.63 12.89 -67.33
N VAL A 33 -6.18 13.19 -66.14
CA VAL A 33 -4.90 13.88 -65.90
C VAL A 33 -4.13 13.03 -64.89
N ALA A 34 -3.09 12.38 -65.38
CA ALA A 34 -2.12 11.65 -64.58
C ALA A 34 -1.29 12.69 -63.78
N VAL A 35 -1.55 12.81 -62.49
CA VAL A 35 -0.63 13.48 -61.58
C VAL A 35 0.12 12.39 -60.81
N LEU A 36 1.42 12.25 -61.16
CA LEU A 36 2.37 11.48 -60.36
C LEU A 36 2.44 12.11 -58.94
N TRP A 37 1.86 11.44 -57.99
CA TRP A 37 2.14 11.72 -56.59
C TRP A 37 3.36 10.90 -56.18
N CYS A 38 4.51 11.57 -56.00
CA CYS A 38 5.62 11.05 -55.22
C CYS A 38 5.13 10.88 -53.79
N VAL A 39 4.82 9.66 -53.37
CA VAL A 39 4.65 9.34 -51.95
C VAL A 39 6.04 9.29 -51.35
N ALA A 40 6.49 10.41 -50.77
CA ALA A 40 7.60 10.39 -49.83
C ALA A 40 7.15 9.64 -48.60
N PHE A 41 7.63 8.43 -48.42
CA PHE A 41 7.58 7.77 -47.10
C PHE A 41 8.41 8.61 -46.13
N ALA A 42 7.74 9.48 -45.40
CA ALA A 42 8.29 10.02 -44.17
C ALA A 42 8.40 8.84 -43.20
N VAL A 43 9.59 8.26 -43.10
CA VAL A 43 9.97 7.43 -41.99
C VAL A 43 9.86 8.33 -40.77
N GLY A 44 8.72 8.25 -40.09
CA GLY A 44 8.55 8.89 -38.80
C GLY A 44 9.61 8.32 -37.85
N GLN A 45 10.63 9.07 -37.57
CA GLN A 45 11.50 8.81 -36.45
C GLN A 45 10.58 8.89 -35.21
N THR A 46 10.18 7.73 -34.70
CA THR A 46 9.65 7.62 -33.36
C THR A 46 10.76 8.16 -32.45
N ALA A 47 10.48 9.27 -31.79
CA ALA A 47 11.35 9.76 -30.75
C ALA A 47 11.65 8.56 -29.82
N PRO A 48 12.90 8.34 -29.41
CA PRO A 48 13.22 7.27 -28.48
C PRO A 48 12.37 7.50 -27.24
N ALA A 49 11.69 6.45 -26.77
CA ALA A 49 11.03 6.46 -25.47
C ALA A 49 12.03 7.03 -24.45
N PRO A 50 11.62 7.89 -23.52
CA PRO A 50 12.54 8.45 -22.54
C PRO A 50 13.25 7.27 -21.87
N GLY A 51 14.56 7.18 -22.10
CA GLY A 51 15.41 6.15 -21.53
C GLY A 51 15.22 6.14 -20.03
N SER A 52 15.23 4.97 -19.42
CA SER A 52 15.38 4.83 -17.96
C SER A 52 16.44 5.82 -17.49
N PRO A 53 16.18 6.67 -16.52
CA PRO A 53 17.24 7.51 -15.97
C PRO A 53 18.37 6.58 -15.53
N ALA A 54 19.54 6.73 -16.11
CA ALA A 54 20.77 6.19 -15.54
C ALA A 54 20.76 6.60 -14.07
N ALA A 55 21.20 5.70 -13.16
CA ALA A 55 21.26 6.01 -11.75
C ALA A 55 21.85 7.42 -11.60
N ASP A 56 21.06 8.32 -11.02
CA ASP A 56 21.47 9.74 -10.95
C ASP A 56 22.73 9.81 -10.12
N ALA A 57 23.83 10.25 -10.71
CA ALA A 57 25.13 10.31 -10.07
C ALA A 57 25.12 11.14 -8.77
N ARG A 58 24.09 11.95 -8.55
CA ARG A 58 23.87 12.71 -7.31
C ARG A 58 23.48 11.85 -6.11
N PHE A 59 23.02 10.62 -6.32
CA PHE A 59 22.47 9.77 -5.27
C PHE A 59 23.34 8.53 -4.97
N THR A 60 24.62 8.57 -5.31
CA THR A 60 25.54 7.44 -5.12
C THR A 60 25.75 7.04 -3.66
N GLU A 61 25.58 7.98 -2.73
CA GLU A 61 25.68 7.75 -1.28
C GLU A 61 24.39 7.20 -0.67
N VAL A 62 23.26 7.29 -1.37
CA VAL A 62 21.99 6.76 -0.88
C VAL A 62 22.03 5.23 -0.91
N PRO A 63 21.79 4.55 0.22
CA PRO A 63 21.86 3.09 0.25
C PRO A 63 20.77 2.44 -0.60
N GLY A 64 21.14 1.44 -1.40
CA GLY A 64 20.26 0.71 -2.29
C GLY A 64 20.07 1.41 -3.66
N THR A 65 19.08 0.95 -4.42
CA THR A 65 18.71 1.55 -5.72
C THR A 65 17.60 2.58 -5.50
N VAL A 66 17.81 3.83 -5.90
CA VAL A 66 16.78 4.86 -5.83
C VAL A 66 15.71 4.58 -6.88
N ILE A 67 14.45 4.44 -6.43
CA ILE A 67 13.26 4.26 -7.28
C ILE A 67 12.63 5.61 -7.58
N ASP A 68 12.45 6.44 -6.55
CA ASP A 68 11.87 7.78 -6.65
C ASP A 68 12.52 8.74 -5.66
N HIS A 69 12.47 10.03 -5.98
CA HIS A 69 13.01 11.10 -5.15
C HIS A 69 12.07 12.30 -5.13
N SER A 70 11.81 12.80 -3.94
CA SER A 70 11.02 14.00 -3.70
C SER A 70 11.79 14.96 -2.78
N PRO A 71 12.35 16.07 -3.28
CA PRO A 71 13.13 17.00 -2.48
C PRO A 71 12.32 17.58 -1.31
N ALA A 72 12.92 17.70 -0.13
CA ALA A 72 12.25 18.23 1.06
C ALA A 72 11.61 19.60 0.85
N ALA A 73 12.21 20.46 0.02
CA ALA A 73 11.70 21.79 -0.32
C ALA A 73 10.34 21.78 -1.03
N SER A 74 9.93 20.64 -1.63
CA SER A 74 8.61 20.50 -2.26
C SER A 74 7.46 20.46 -1.24
N GLY A 75 7.75 20.14 0.02
CA GLY A 75 6.72 19.83 1.04
C GLY A 75 5.94 18.55 0.75
N VAL A 76 6.36 17.76 -0.26
CA VAL A 76 5.77 16.47 -0.62
C VAL A 76 6.78 15.39 -0.28
N TYR A 77 6.41 14.45 0.57
CA TYR A 77 7.31 13.43 1.09
C TYR A 77 6.91 12.03 0.62
N ILE A 78 7.90 11.17 0.46
CA ILE A 78 7.69 9.76 0.11
C ILE A 78 6.93 9.06 1.25
N GLY A 79 5.81 8.46 0.90
CA GLY A 79 4.91 7.81 1.86
C GLY A 79 5.17 6.32 2.05
N SER A 80 4.10 5.55 2.03
CA SER A 80 4.10 4.14 2.43
C SER A 80 4.38 3.22 1.24
N PRO A 81 5.54 2.56 1.16
CA PRO A 81 5.89 1.70 0.03
C PRO A 81 5.25 0.32 0.12
N ALA A 82 4.98 -0.27 -1.05
CA ALA A 82 4.60 -1.68 -1.21
C ALA A 82 5.32 -2.31 -2.40
N LEU A 83 5.49 -3.65 -2.35
CA LEU A 83 6.23 -4.42 -3.33
C LEU A 83 5.45 -5.68 -3.74
N ALA A 84 5.43 -5.99 -5.03
CA ALA A 84 4.94 -7.26 -5.56
C ALA A 84 5.89 -7.79 -6.65
N VAL A 85 5.91 -9.11 -6.83
CA VAL A 85 6.59 -9.77 -7.95
C VAL A 85 5.52 -10.43 -8.82
N LEU A 86 5.54 -10.10 -10.11
CA LEU A 86 4.63 -10.69 -11.08
C LEU A 86 5.11 -12.09 -11.51
N PRO A 87 4.24 -12.96 -12.05
CA PRO A 87 4.63 -14.29 -12.51
C PRO A 87 5.70 -14.30 -13.61
N ASN A 88 5.81 -13.23 -14.39
CA ASN A 88 6.86 -13.06 -15.40
C ASN A 88 8.21 -12.59 -14.81
N GLY A 89 8.31 -12.43 -13.49
CA GLY A 89 9.51 -11.97 -12.80
C GLY A 89 9.69 -10.45 -12.75
N GLU A 90 8.76 -9.65 -13.28
CA GLU A 90 8.76 -8.19 -13.17
C GLU A 90 8.46 -7.77 -11.72
N TYR A 91 9.26 -6.86 -11.15
CA TYR A 91 9.01 -6.29 -9.85
C TYR A 91 8.15 -5.04 -9.99
N ILE A 92 7.13 -4.90 -9.15
CA ILE A 92 6.28 -3.72 -9.08
C ILE A 92 6.40 -3.12 -7.68
N ALA A 93 6.81 -1.86 -7.61
CA ALA A 93 6.83 -1.07 -6.39
C ALA A 93 5.78 0.04 -6.46
N SER A 94 5.26 0.43 -5.31
CA SER A 94 4.40 1.60 -5.19
C SER A 94 4.73 2.40 -3.94
N HIS A 95 4.39 3.68 -3.95
CA HIS A 95 4.32 4.48 -2.73
C HIS A 95 3.27 5.58 -2.90
N ASP A 96 2.77 6.06 -1.79
CA ASP A 96 1.94 7.26 -1.72
C ASP A 96 2.76 8.50 -1.34
N PHE A 97 2.12 9.66 -1.28
CA PHE A 97 2.74 10.91 -0.91
C PHE A 97 2.02 11.55 0.27
N PHE A 98 2.78 12.15 1.17
CA PHE A 98 2.25 12.92 2.27
C PHE A 98 3.02 14.25 2.44
N GLY A 99 2.70 15.02 3.48
CA GLY A 99 3.28 16.33 3.72
C GLY A 99 2.36 17.48 3.35
N PRO A 100 2.74 18.72 3.67
CA PRO A 100 1.88 19.90 3.48
C PRO A 100 1.59 20.24 2.01
N GLY A 101 2.44 19.80 1.09
CA GLY A 101 2.26 19.98 -0.36
C GLY A 101 1.49 18.85 -1.04
N SER A 102 1.00 17.83 -0.29
CA SER A 102 0.33 16.66 -0.84
C SER A 102 -1.18 16.70 -0.59
N GLU A 103 -1.97 16.30 -1.60
CA GLU A 103 -3.41 16.04 -1.49
C GLU A 103 -3.73 14.76 -0.68
N LYS A 104 -2.71 13.96 -0.35
CA LYS A 104 -2.81 12.71 0.40
C LYS A 104 -3.84 11.71 -0.15
N ASN A 105 -3.88 11.59 -1.46
CA ASN A 105 -4.83 10.75 -2.20
C ASN A 105 -4.20 10.11 -3.45
N ARG A 106 -2.87 10.16 -3.58
CA ARG A 106 -2.12 9.71 -4.76
C ARG A 106 -1.17 8.59 -4.41
N THR A 107 -1.13 7.57 -5.27
CA THR A 107 -0.12 6.49 -5.27
C THR A 107 0.54 6.43 -6.65
N ASP A 108 1.87 6.42 -6.69
CA ASP A 108 2.65 6.17 -7.90
C ASP A 108 3.15 4.72 -7.90
N LEU A 109 3.21 4.13 -9.10
CA LEU A 109 3.68 2.77 -9.33
C LEU A 109 4.87 2.75 -10.26
N PHE A 110 5.81 1.86 -9.95
CA PHE A 110 7.07 1.70 -10.66
C PHE A 110 7.29 0.23 -11.01
N SER A 111 7.97 -0.04 -12.12
CA SER A 111 8.35 -1.38 -12.50
C SER A 111 9.85 -1.51 -12.74
N SER A 112 10.36 -2.72 -12.46
CA SER A 112 11.70 -3.14 -12.79
C SER A 112 11.66 -4.50 -13.49
N GLN A 113 12.36 -4.63 -14.61
CA GLN A 113 12.48 -5.87 -15.39
C GLN A 113 13.86 -6.52 -15.25
N ASP A 114 14.74 -5.93 -14.46
CA ASP A 114 16.14 -6.31 -14.26
C ASP A 114 16.48 -6.59 -12.79
N LYS A 115 15.47 -7.09 -12.03
CA LYS A 115 15.59 -7.47 -10.63
C LYS A 115 15.96 -6.30 -9.70
N GLY A 116 15.42 -5.12 -9.96
CA GLY A 116 15.56 -3.94 -9.11
C GLY A 116 16.78 -3.08 -9.40
N ARG A 117 17.53 -3.33 -10.49
CA ARG A 117 18.69 -2.51 -10.88
C ARG A 117 18.25 -1.16 -11.43
N THR A 118 17.18 -1.15 -12.24
CA THR A 118 16.57 0.06 -12.78
C THR A 118 15.05 0.04 -12.61
N TRP A 119 14.47 1.23 -12.47
CA TRP A 119 13.06 1.41 -12.23
C TRP A 119 12.48 2.48 -13.13
N ARG A 120 11.23 2.30 -13.55
CA ARG A 120 10.47 3.31 -14.30
C ARG A 120 9.09 3.45 -13.72
N ARG A 121 8.58 4.68 -13.64
CA ARG A 121 7.19 4.91 -13.28
C ARG A 121 6.27 4.41 -14.40
N ILE A 122 5.25 3.63 -14.04
CA ILE A 122 4.30 3.01 -14.98
C ILE A 122 2.88 3.52 -14.82
N ALA A 123 2.51 4.03 -13.64
CA ALA A 123 1.19 4.58 -13.40
C ALA A 123 1.20 5.58 -12.24
N THR A 124 0.19 6.46 -12.26
CA THR A 124 -0.22 7.30 -11.15
C THR A 124 -1.71 7.05 -10.90
N VAL A 125 -2.08 6.72 -9.66
CA VAL A 125 -3.45 6.39 -9.26
C VAL A 125 -3.93 7.42 -8.25
N ILE A 126 -4.95 8.19 -8.63
CA ILE A 126 -5.61 9.14 -7.74
C ILE A 126 -6.76 8.45 -7.01
N GLY A 127 -7.04 8.87 -5.77
CA GLY A 127 -8.03 8.20 -4.92
C GLY A 127 -7.54 6.85 -4.38
N GLN A 128 -6.23 6.76 -4.12
CA GLN A 128 -5.59 5.56 -3.57
C GLN A 128 -4.43 5.96 -2.65
N TRP A 129 -4.41 5.42 -1.42
CA TRP A 129 -3.42 5.77 -0.40
C TRP A 129 -3.20 4.64 0.60
N TRP A 130 -2.05 4.58 1.32
CA TRP A 130 -1.68 3.54 2.30
C TRP A 130 -1.87 2.09 1.81
N SER A 131 -1.51 1.83 0.58
CA SER A 131 -1.97 0.63 -0.10
C SER A 131 -0.99 -0.52 -0.07
N SER A 132 -1.49 -1.70 0.28
CA SER A 132 -0.82 -2.97 0.00
C SER A 132 -0.94 -3.30 -1.49
N LEU A 133 0.16 -3.78 -2.05
CA LEU A 133 0.24 -4.29 -3.41
C LEU A 133 0.40 -5.82 -3.34
N PHE A 134 -0.48 -6.58 -4.01
CA PHE A 134 -0.39 -8.04 -4.01
C PHE A 134 -0.93 -8.65 -5.29
N PHE A 135 -0.31 -9.76 -5.70
CA PHE A 135 -0.75 -10.53 -6.86
C PHE A 135 -1.64 -11.69 -6.40
N HIS A 136 -2.81 -11.83 -7.01
CA HIS A 136 -3.74 -12.90 -6.72
C HIS A 136 -4.50 -13.30 -7.99
N ARG A 137 -4.52 -14.61 -8.32
CA ARG A 137 -5.31 -15.19 -9.43
C ARG A 137 -5.24 -14.38 -10.73
N ASN A 138 -4.04 -14.21 -11.27
CA ASN A 138 -3.75 -13.53 -12.53
C ASN A 138 -4.04 -12.02 -12.56
N ALA A 139 -4.18 -11.38 -11.42
CA ALA A 139 -4.33 -9.94 -11.32
C ALA A 139 -3.49 -9.35 -10.18
N LEU A 140 -3.07 -8.12 -10.37
CA LEU A 140 -2.44 -7.31 -9.34
C LEU A 140 -3.54 -6.48 -8.67
N TYR A 141 -3.48 -6.38 -7.35
CA TYR A 141 -4.43 -5.61 -6.54
C TYR A 141 -3.70 -4.54 -5.75
N LEU A 142 -4.36 -3.39 -5.61
CA LEU A 142 -3.94 -2.27 -4.77
C LEU A 142 -5.06 -2.00 -3.76
N MET A 143 -4.82 -2.31 -2.48
CA MET A 143 -5.82 -2.24 -1.42
C MET A 143 -5.37 -1.32 -0.29
N GLY A 144 -6.14 -0.29 -0.02
CA GLY A 144 -5.83 0.72 0.99
C GLY A 144 -7.00 1.64 1.25
N THR A 145 -6.73 2.95 1.37
CA THR A 145 -7.76 3.96 1.54
C THR A 145 -7.81 4.91 0.33
N SER A 146 -8.94 5.59 0.13
CA SER A 146 -9.10 6.55 -0.98
C SER A 146 -8.26 7.82 -0.80
N ARG A 147 -7.93 8.15 0.45
CA ARG A 147 -7.07 9.26 0.90
C ARG A 147 -6.75 9.08 2.37
N GLU A 148 -6.00 10.00 2.99
CA GLU A 148 -5.78 10.02 4.43
C GLU A 148 -7.12 9.96 5.18
N ASN A 149 -7.29 8.93 6.01
CA ASN A 149 -8.54 8.64 6.72
C ASN A 149 -9.78 8.62 5.78
N GLY A 150 -9.61 8.15 4.56
CA GLY A 150 -10.67 8.01 3.58
C GLY A 150 -11.41 6.67 3.68
N PHE A 151 -12.16 6.35 2.63
CA PHE A 151 -12.88 5.09 2.49
C PHE A 151 -11.93 3.93 2.23
N ALA A 152 -12.29 2.72 2.66
CA ALA A 152 -11.52 1.52 2.32
C ALA A 152 -11.81 1.13 0.86
N VAL A 153 -10.76 1.05 0.04
CA VAL A 153 -10.87 0.80 -1.40
C VAL A 153 -9.91 -0.29 -1.87
N ILE A 154 -10.30 -0.97 -2.94
CA ILE A 154 -9.47 -1.93 -3.66
C ILE A 154 -9.58 -1.70 -5.16
N ARG A 155 -8.46 -1.80 -5.86
CA ARG A 155 -8.39 -1.73 -7.32
C ARG A 155 -7.73 -2.99 -7.88
N LYS A 156 -8.06 -3.32 -9.11
CA LYS A 156 -7.54 -4.47 -9.84
C LYS A 156 -6.88 -4.01 -11.13
N SER A 157 -5.72 -4.60 -11.45
CA SER A 157 -5.01 -4.46 -12.71
C SER A 157 -4.76 -5.83 -13.32
N THR A 158 -4.96 -5.96 -14.63
CA THR A 158 -4.68 -7.18 -15.41
C THR A 158 -3.54 -7.02 -16.40
N ASP A 159 -2.90 -5.87 -16.40
CA ASP A 159 -1.81 -5.47 -17.31
C ASP A 159 -0.49 -5.16 -16.59
N GLY A 160 -0.32 -5.72 -15.39
CA GLY A 160 0.89 -5.55 -14.59
C GLY A 160 1.01 -4.17 -13.92
N GLY A 161 -0.11 -3.55 -13.56
CA GLY A 161 -0.14 -2.30 -12.80
C GLY A 161 -0.14 -1.03 -13.65
N ARG A 162 -0.32 -1.13 -14.97
CA ARG A 162 -0.33 0.02 -15.88
C ARG A 162 -1.68 0.72 -15.89
N THR A 163 -2.77 -0.05 -15.84
CA THR A 163 -4.14 0.47 -15.69
C THR A 163 -4.87 -0.21 -14.53
N TRP A 164 -5.83 0.50 -13.94
CA TRP A 164 -6.52 0.08 -12.72
C TRP A 164 -8.02 0.32 -12.83
N THR A 165 -8.80 -0.58 -12.23
CA THR A 165 -10.24 -0.35 -12.03
C THR A 165 -10.46 0.85 -11.11
N GLU A 166 -11.64 1.46 -11.20
CA GLU A 166 -12.01 2.61 -10.38
C GLU A 166 -13.08 2.21 -9.34
N PRO A 167 -12.85 2.44 -8.04
CA PRO A 167 -13.79 2.09 -6.98
C PRO A 167 -14.91 3.14 -6.89
N LYS A 168 -15.99 2.95 -7.66
CA LYS A 168 -17.13 3.88 -7.72
C LYS A 168 -18.21 3.54 -6.69
N ASP A 169 -18.38 2.25 -6.43
CA ASP A 169 -19.45 1.71 -5.58
C ASP A 169 -19.04 0.37 -4.97
N GLU A 170 -19.92 -0.24 -4.19
CA GLU A 170 -19.73 -1.51 -3.50
C GLU A 170 -19.53 -2.72 -4.43
N THR A 171 -19.76 -2.58 -5.73
CA THR A 171 -19.54 -3.64 -6.73
C THR A 171 -18.27 -3.46 -7.51
N SER A 172 -17.59 -2.33 -7.38
CA SER A 172 -16.44 -1.94 -8.20
C SER A 172 -15.17 -1.60 -7.40
N GLY A 173 -15.16 -1.86 -6.07
CA GLY A 173 -13.96 -1.70 -5.24
C GLY A 173 -14.06 -0.71 -4.10
N LEU A 174 -15.20 -0.05 -3.87
CA LEU A 174 -15.48 0.67 -2.64
C LEU A 174 -15.91 -0.35 -1.57
N LEU A 175 -15.00 -0.74 -0.69
CA LEU A 175 -15.24 -1.79 0.29
C LEU A 175 -16.02 -1.29 1.52
N PHE A 176 -15.61 -0.15 2.07
CA PHE A 176 -16.32 0.55 3.14
C PHE A 176 -16.35 2.04 2.83
N GLY A 177 -17.55 2.58 2.65
CA GLY A 177 -17.81 3.98 2.34
C GLY A 177 -18.49 4.76 3.47
N ASP A 178 -18.68 4.14 4.65
CA ASP A 178 -19.47 4.61 5.77
C ASP A 178 -18.64 5.19 6.94
N GLY A 179 -17.31 5.22 6.80
CA GLY A 179 -16.44 5.63 7.88
C GLY A 179 -15.15 6.30 7.42
N ARG A 180 -14.22 6.42 8.34
CA ARG A 180 -12.83 6.80 8.11
C ARG A 180 -11.94 5.64 8.48
N TYR A 181 -11.06 5.26 7.56
CA TYR A 181 -10.22 4.08 7.71
C TYR A 181 -8.74 4.44 7.63
N HIS A 182 -7.96 3.68 8.36
CA HIS A 182 -6.50 3.73 8.37
C HIS A 182 -5.94 2.35 8.06
N CYS A 183 -4.80 2.30 7.43
CA CYS A 183 -4.00 1.09 7.24
C CYS A 183 -2.56 1.47 6.85
N ALA A 184 -1.70 0.48 6.69
CA ALA A 184 -0.40 0.62 6.05
C ALA A 184 -0.23 -0.48 4.99
N PRO A 185 0.75 -0.39 4.09
CA PRO A 185 1.16 -1.52 3.26
C PRO A 185 1.68 -2.66 4.13
N VAL A 186 0.82 -3.64 4.38
CA VAL A 186 1.09 -4.84 5.16
C VAL A 186 0.65 -6.07 4.38
N PRO A 187 1.15 -7.27 4.66
CA PRO A 187 0.80 -8.46 3.89
C PRO A 187 -0.70 -8.73 3.85
N VAL A 188 -1.20 -9.10 2.67
CA VAL A 188 -2.47 -9.80 2.50
C VAL A 188 -2.15 -11.29 2.51
N VAL A 189 -2.70 -12.02 3.47
CA VAL A 189 -2.33 -13.42 3.74
C VAL A 189 -3.42 -14.36 3.25
N LEU A 190 -3.04 -15.35 2.43
CA LEU A 190 -3.92 -16.44 2.05
C LEU A 190 -3.81 -17.59 3.08
N HIS A 191 -4.92 -17.92 3.74
CA HIS A 191 -4.98 -19.01 4.68
C HIS A 191 -6.36 -19.67 4.69
N ARG A 192 -6.39 -21.00 4.59
CA ARG A 192 -7.61 -21.82 4.60
C ARG A 192 -8.69 -21.32 3.63
N GLY A 193 -8.29 -21.02 2.38
CA GLY A 193 -9.21 -20.59 1.34
C GLY A 193 -9.71 -19.14 1.49
N ARG A 194 -9.07 -18.32 2.34
CA ARG A 194 -9.44 -16.92 2.56
C ARG A 194 -8.24 -16.00 2.50
N LEU A 195 -8.43 -14.83 1.94
CA LEU A 195 -7.52 -13.69 2.04
C LEU A 195 -7.82 -12.93 3.34
N TRP A 196 -6.77 -12.51 4.04
CA TRP A 196 -6.85 -11.81 5.33
C TRP A 196 -6.05 -10.51 5.26
N ARG A 197 -6.63 -9.44 5.78
CA ARG A 197 -6.06 -8.08 5.78
C ARG A 197 -6.44 -7.32 7.05
N ALA A 198 -5.45 -6.83 7.78
CA ALA A 198 -5.67 -5.96 8.93
C ALA A 198 -5.96 -4.53 8.49
N MET A 199 -6.85 -3.86 9.18
CA MET A 199 -7.15 -2.43 9.03
C MET A 199 -7.55 -1.82 10.37
N GLU A 200 -7.64 -0.50 10.41
CA GLU A 200 -8.11 0.26 11.55
C GLU A 200 -9.29 1.15 11.13
N ASP A 201 -10.31 1.20 11.99
CA ASP A 201 -11.34 2.21 11.97
C ASP A 201 -10.78 3.46 12.68
N ALA A 202 -10.70 4.55 11.94
CA ALA A 202 -10.15 5.82 12.42
C ALA A 202 -11.24 6.83 12.84
N MET A 203 -12.45 6.35 13.12
CA MET A 203 -13.55 7.13 13.66
C MET A 203 -13.33 7.40 15.13
N GLY A 204 -13.12 8.67 15.49
CA GLY A 204 -12.91 9.06 16.89
C GLY A 204 -12.44 10.50 16.99
N PRO A 205 -12.58 11.10 18.17
CA PRO A 205 -12.40 12.54 18.31
C PRO A 205 -10.94 12.98 18.25
N ASP A 206 -9.98 12.23 18.81
CA ASP A 206 -8.66 12.78 19.08
C ASP A 206 -7.51 11.79 19.02
N GLY A 207 -6.35 12.31 18.56
CA GLY A 207 -5.04 11.73 18.69
C GLY A 207 -4.76 10.60 17.71
N TRP A 208 -3.69 10.75 16.93
CA TRP A 208 -3.23 9.74 15.99
C TRP A 208 -2.97 8.39 16.70
N GLY A 209 -3.64 7.33 16.23
CA GLY A 209 -3.52 5.97 16.79
C GLY A 209 -4.32 5.71 18.07
N ARG A 210 -4.56 6.71 18.91
CA ARG A 210 -5.24 6.52 20.20
C ARG A 210 -6.69 6.09 20.07
N HIS A 211 -7.40 6.66 19.11
CA HIS A 211 -8.82 6.36 18.84
C HIS A 211 -9.01 5.30 17.75
N PHE A 212 -7.94 4.74 17.21
CA PHE A 212 -8.04 3.73 16.17
C PHE A 212 -8.55 2.41 16.75
N ASN A 213 -9.59 1.88 16.13
CA ASN A 213 -10.13 0.58 16.46
C ASN A 213 -9.65 -0.46 15.46
N SER A 214 -8.88 -1.42 15.95
CA SER A 214 -8.32 -2.49 15.10
C SER A 214 -9.39 -3.47 14.66
N PHE A 215 -9.30 -3.94 13.41
CA PHE A 215 -10.13 -5.02 12.91
C PHE A 215 -9.44 -5.83 11.81
N MET A 216 -9.96 -7.03 11.55
CA MET A 216 -9.51 -7.91 10.49
C MET A 216 -10.56 -8.00 9.40
N MET A 217 -10.16 -7.85 8.14
CA MET A 217 -10.97 -8.13 6.97
C MET A 217 -10.60 -9.48 6.39
N SER A 218 -11.59 -10.18 5.81
CA SER A 218 -11.32 -11.40 5.04
C SER A 218 -12.33 -11.63 3.93
N ALA A 219 -11.87 -12.22 2.82
CA ALA A 219 -12.69 -12.62 1.68
C ALA A 219 -12.33 -14.06 1.25
N ASP A 220 -13.28 -14.78 0.65
CA ASP A 220 -12.98 -16.06 0.01
C ASP A 220 -11.99 -15.85 -1.13
N GLU A 221 -11.00 -16.72 -1.26
CA GLU A 221 -9.95 -16.60 -2.27
C GLU A 221 -10.46 -16.67 -3.72
N ASN A 222 -11.65 -17.27 -3.91
CA ASN A 222 -12.29 -17.42 -5.21
C ASN A 222 -13.30 -16.32 -5.52
N ALA A 223 -13.62 -15.47 -4.53
CA ALA A 223 -14.59 -14.40 -4.70
C ALA A 223 -14.05 -13.25 -5.57
N ASP A 224 -14.95 -12.49 -6.15
CA ASP A 224 -14.62 -11.19 -6.76
C ASP A 224 -14.28 -10.20 -5.64
N LEU A 225 -12.99 -9.85 -5.53
CA LEU A 225 -12.48 -8.98 -4.48
C LEU A 225 -12.93 -7.51 -4.63
N LEU A 226 -13.46 -7.12 -5.79
CA LEU A 226 -13.98 -5.77 -6.00
C LEU A 226 -15.38 -5.57 -5.38
N ARG A 227 -16.07 -6.66 -4.99
CA ARG A 227 -17.39 -6.58 -4.37
C ARG A 227 -17.29 -6.53 -2.85
N ALA A 228 -17.77 -5.44 -2.25
CA ALA A 228 -17.77 -5.24 -0.80
C ALA A 228 -18.50 -6.38 -0.06
N ALA A 229 -19.60 -6.90 -0.61
CA ALA A 229 -20.38 -8.01 -0.03
C ALA A 229 -19.59 -9.33 0.12
N ASN A 230 -18.47 -9.49 -0.59
CA ASN A 230 -17.59 -10.65 -0.49
C ASN A 230 -16.58 -10.53 0.65
N TRP A 231 -16.45 -9.37 1.24
CA TRP A 231 -15.58 -9.12 2.39
C TRP A 231 -16.35 -9.20 3.70
N ARG A 232 -15.75 -9.84 4.67
CA ARG A 232 -16.19 -9.86 6.07
C ARG A 232 -15.23 -9.04 6.90
N SER A 233 -15.72 -8.43 7.97
CA SER A 233 -14.88 -7.80 8.99
C SER A 233 -15.19 -8.37 10.36
N SER A 234 -14.18 -8.41 11.23
CA SER A 234 -14.38 -8.64 12.65
C SER A 234 -15.06 -7.43 13.30
N ASN A 235 -15.44 -7.57 14.56
CA ASN A 235 -15.74 -6.43 15.43
C ASN A 235 -14.55 -5.45 15.46
N ARG A 236 -14.82 -4.21 15.84
CA ARG A 236 -13.84 -3.16 16.08
C ARG A 236 -13.33 -3.25 17.51
N LEU A 237 -12.01 -3.37 17.70
CA LEU A 237 -11.36 -3.39 18.99
C LEU A 237 -10.77 -2.02 19.31
N ALA A 238 -11.30 -1.38 20.34
CA ALA A 238 -10.74 -0.15 20.88
C ALA A 238 -9.51 -0.44 21.75
N GLY A 239 -8.53 0.48 21.74
CA GLY A 239 -7.46 0.49 22.72
C GLY A 239 -7.94 0.99 24.08
N ASN A 240 -7.18 0.68 25.15
CA ASN A 240 -7.43 1.20 26.48
C ASN A 240 -6.19 1.96 26.97
N PRO A 241 -6.30 3.27 27.28
CA PRO A 241 -5.15 4.08 27.70
C PRO A 241 -4.50 3.63 29.00
N ASN A 242 -5.20 2.80 29.81
CA ASN A 242 -4.66 2.25 31.05
C ASN A 242 -3.76 1.02 30.86
N TRP A 243 -3.72 0.46 29.63
CA TRP A 243 -2.80 -0.65 29.37
C TRP A 243 -1.34 -0.21 29.47
N LEU A 244 -0.45 -1.17 29.76
CA LEU A 244 0.99 -0.95 29.93
C LEU A 244 1.28 0.11 31.02
N ASP A 245 0.54 0.03 32.13
CA ASP A 245 0.65 0.96 33.26
C ASP A 245 0.44 2.44 32.85
N GLY A 246 -0.50 2.67 31.91
CA GLY A 246 -0.78 3.99 31.36
C GLY A 246 0.18 4.43 30.25
N GLY A 247 1.11 3.55 29.83
CA GLY A 247 2.06 3.80 28.73
C GLY A 247 1.54 3.46 27.33
N PHE A 248 0.28 3.03 27.20
CA PHE A 248 -0.30 2.72 25.89
C PHE A 248 -0.71 3.98 25.15
N GLY A 249 0.04 4.33 24.10
CA GLY A 249 -0.21 5.49 23.25
C GLY A 249 -1.21 5.27 22.11
N GLY A 250 -1.55 4.01 21.83
CA GLY A 250 -2.42 3.59 20.71
C GLY A 250 -1.84 2.42 19.94
N TRP A 251 -2.65 1.82 19.08
CA TRP A 251 -2.23 0.79 18.15
C TRP A 251 -2.67 1.10 16.72
N LEU A 252 -1.93 0.62 15.73
CA LEU A 252 -2.19 0.85 14.31
C LEU A 252 -1.32 -0.09 13.43
N GLU A 253 -1.57 -0.09 12.12
CA GLU A 253 -0.71 -0.73 11.12
C GLU A 253 -0.49 -2.23 11.37
N GLY A 254 -1.60 -2.94 11.58
CA GLY A 254 -1.56 -4.36 11.90
C GLY A 254 -1.15 -5.26 10.75
N ASN A 255 -0.47 -6.37 11.08
CA ASN A 255 -0.11 -7.43 10.15
C ASN A 255 -1.00 -8.65 10.38
N ALA A 256 -1.72 -9.10 9.36
CA ALA A 256 -2.33 -10.43 9.37
C ALA A 256 -1.22 -11.50 9.29
N VAL A 257 -1.18 -12.41 10.27
CA VAL A 257 -0.17 -13.48 10.33
C VAL A 257 -0.86 -14.78 10.75
N VAL A 258 -0.44 -15.91 10.18
CA VAL A 258 -0.89 -17.23 10.64
C VAL A 258 0.02 -17.68 11.77
N ALA A 259 -0.52 -17.79 12.98
CA ALA A 259 0.20 -18.26 14.16
C ALA A 259 0.50 -19.77 14.08
N PRO A 260 1.41 -20.31 14.92
CA PRO A 260 1.76 -21.74 14.89
C PRO A 260 0.60 -22.69 15.10
N ASP A 261 -0.44 -22.26 15.81
CA ASP A 261 -1.68 -23.04 16.04
C ASP A 261 -2.66 -22.97 14.85
N GLY A 262 -2.30 -22.24 13.77
CA GLY A 262 -3.12 -22.04 12.60
C GLY A 262 -4.22 -20.97 12.77
N THR A 263 -4.23 -20.23 13.86
CA THR A 263 -5.09 -19.06 14.06
C THR A 263 -4.53 -17.87 13.29
N VAL A 264 -5.39 -17.08 12.65
CA VAL A 264 -4.99 -15.80 12.09
C VAL A 264 -4.95 -14.78 13.22
N VAL A 265 -3.81 -14.13 13.38
CA VAL A 265 -3.61 -13.05 14.35
C VAL A 265 -3.32 -11.75 13.65
N ASN A 266 -3.66 -10.63 14.30
CA ASN A 266 -3.23 -9.31 13.91
C ASN A 266 -2.09 -8.87 14.82
N MET A 267 -0.89 -8.75 14.27
CA MET A 267 0.28 -8.22 14.97
C MET A 267 0.31 -6.70 14.77
N LEU A 268 -0.15 -5.97 15.78
CA LEU A 268 -0.34 -4.51 15.73
C LEU A 268 0.86 -3.76 16.29
N ARG A 269 1.29 -2.74 15.58
CA ARG A 269 2.18 -1.71 16.10
C ARG A 269 1.55 -1.05 17.32
N VAL A 270 2.35 -0.84 18.38
CA VAL A 270 1.94 -0.16 19.61
C VAL A 270 2.83 1.07 19.85
N ASP A 271 2.22 2.23 20.02
CA ASP A 271 2.95 3.42 20.47
C ASP A 271 3.25 3.29 21.97
N THR A 272 4.54 3.18 22.30
CA THR A 272 5.05 3.08 23.68
C THR A 272 6.02 4.22 23.97
N PRO A 273 6.05 4.73 25.22
CA PRO A 273 6.89 5.87 25.59
C PRO A 273 8.38 5.52 25.67
N SER A 274 8.73 4.24 25.87
CA SER A 274 10.09 3.76 26.13
C SER A 274 10.32 2.36 25.58
N CYS A 275 11.57 1.92 25.57
CA CYS A 275 11.96 0.53 25.33
C CYS A 275 11.78 -0.32 26.61
N PRO A 276 11.53 -1.66 26.46
CA PRO A 276 11.40 -2.37 25.19
C PRO A 276 10.12 -1.98 24.43
N GLU A 277 10.25 -1.91 23.07
CA GLU A 277 9.13 -1.68 22.19
C GLU A 277 8.17 -2.88 22.26
N LYS A 278 6.87 -2.63 22.10
CA LYS A 278 5.83 -3.66 22.15
C LYS A 278 5.06 -3.77 20.83
N VAL A 279 4.50 -4.95 20.61
CA VAL A 279 3.39 -5.17 19.68
C VAL A 279 2.21 -5.76 20.44
N ALA A 280 1.01 -5.61 19.89
CA ALA A 280 -0.18 -6.29 20.39
C ALA A 280 -0.57 -7.43 19.43
N MET A 281 -0.73 -8.64 19.96
CA MET A 281 -1.21 -9.80 19.23
C MET A 281 -2.70 -9.99 19.47
N VAL A 282 -3.52 -9.57 18.53
CA VAL A 282 -4.98 -9.73 18.54
C VAL A 282 -5.34 -11.02 17.81
N ARG A 283 -6.12 -11.88 18.46
CA ARG A 283 -6.58 -13.15 17.86
C ARG A 283 -7.87 -12.95 17.07
N THR A 284 -7.99 -13.58 15.92
CA THR A 284 -9.20 -13.53 15.08
C THR A 284 -9.87 -14.90 15.04
N SER A 285 -11.20 -14.94 15.13
CA SER A 285 -11.97 -16.18 14.98
C SER A 285 -11.77 -16.80 13.59
N ARG A 286 -11.97 -18.12 13.49
CA ARG A 286 -11.76 -18.86 12.24
C ARG A 286 -12.60 -18.35 11.07
N ASP A 287 -13.79 -17.83 11.33
CA ASP A 287 -14.69 -17.27 10.33
C ASP A 287 -14.44 -15.78 10.04
N GLY A 288 -13.54 -15.14 10.80
CA GLY A 288 -13.14 -13.73 10.62
C GLY A 288 -14.16 -12.72 11.17
N ARG A 289 -15.11 -13.15 11.99
CA ARG A 289 -16.17 -12.25 12.52
C ARG A 289 -15.84 -11.65 13.87
N GLU A 290 -14.97 -12.31 14.62
CA GLU A 290 -14.60 -11.89 15.97
C GLU A 290 -13.10 -11.68 16.08
N ALA A 291 -12.70 -10.63 16.77
CA ALA A 291 -11.34 -10.35 17.19
C ALA A 291 -11.34 -10.13 18.70
N GLY A 292 -10.33 -10.66 19.38
CA GLY A 292 -10.18 -10.55 20.83
C GLY A 292 -8.74 -10.26 21.22
N PHE A 293 -8.57 -9.48 22.28
CA PHE A 293 -7.26 -9.13 22.84
C PHE A 293 -7.25 -9.33 24.34
N ASP A 294 -6.27 -10.04 24.84
CA ASP A 294 -5.99 -10.18 26.25
C ASP A 294 -4.77 -9.34 26.61
N PRO A 295 -4.89 -8.24 27.35
CA PRO A 295 -3.77 -7.38 27.68
C PRO A 295 -2.73 -8.05 28.60
N ALA A 296 -3.09 -9.11 29.32
CA ALA A 296 -2.15 -9.82 30.19
C ALA A 296 -1.11 -10.65 29.41
N THR A 297 -1.48 -11.14 28.24
CA THR A 297 -0.63 -12.04 27.44
C THR A 297 -0.39 -11.55 26.01
N GLY A 298 -1.14 -10.56 25.55
CA GLY A 298 -1.14 -10.12 24.17
C GLY A 298 -0.10 -9.04 23.83
N PHE A 299 0.50 -8.38 24.84
CA PHE A 299 1.61 -7.45 24.61
C PHE A 299 2.95 -8.20 24.61
N ILE A 300 3.69 -8.12 23.51
CA ILE A 300 4.91 -8.86 23.27
C ILE A 300 6.07 -7.88 23.05
N ASP A 301 7.23 -8.15 23.66
CA ASP A 301 8.46 -7.42 23.39
C ASP A 301 8.88 -7.64 21.95
N PHE A 302 8.99 -6.54 21.20
CA PHE A 302 9.23 -6.62 19.77
C PHE A 302 10.17 -5.52 19.29
N PRO A 303 11.38 -5.86 18.80
CA PRO A 303 12.29 -4.86 18.24
C PRO A 303 11.67 -4.16 17.02
N GLY A 304 11.40 -2.87 17.13
CA GLY A 304 10.74 -2.09 16.09
C GLY A 304 9.20 -1.98 16.22
N GLY A 305 8.62 -2.47 17.31
CA GLY A 305 7.18 -2.52 17.53
C GLY A 305 6.47 -1.16 17.64
N ALA A 306 7.20 -0.09 17.90
CA ALA A 306 6.67 1.28 17.93
C ALA A 306 6.64 1.95 16.53
N LYS A 307 7.04 1.24 15.49
CA LYS A 307 7.05 1.71 14.08
C LYS A 307 6.39 0.66 13.18
N LYS A 308 6.04 1.04 11.92
CA LYS A 308 5.52 0.08 10.94
C LYS A 308 6.56 -0.99 10.66
N PHE A 309 6.12 -2.22 10.64
CA PHE A 309 6.91 -3.42 10.33
C PHE A 309 6.15 -4.33 9.38
N THR A 310 6.85 -5.32 8.80
CA THR A 310 6.24 -6.33 7.93
C THR A 310 6.73 -7.70 8.36
N ILE A 311 5.80 -8.59 8.74
CA ILE A 311 6.08 -9.98 9.15
C ILE A 311 5.71 -10.92 8.02
N ARG A 312 6.60 -11.89 7.72
CA ARG A 312 6.34 -13.00 6.81
C ARG A 312 6.86 -14.31 7.39
N PHE A 313 6.12 -15.39 7.19
CA PHE A 313 6.54 -16.74 7.58
C PHE A 313 7.34 -17.39 6.46
N ASP A 314 8.51 -17.94 6.80
CA ASP A 314 9.33 -18.74 5.91
C ASP A 314 9.15 -20.23 6.22
N PRO A 315 8.55 -21.03 5.31
CA PRO A 315 8.32 -22.44 5.55
C PRO A 315 9.63 -23.27 5.55
N GLU A 316 10.71 -22.78 4.93
CA GLU A 316 12.00 -23.45 4.88
C GLU A 316 12.71 -23.44 6.25
N SER A 317 12.89 -22.25 6.83
CA SER A 317 13.46 -22.10 8.16
C SER A 317 12.45 -22.33 9.29
N ARG A 318 11.16 -22.38 8.98
CA ARG A 318 10.02 -22.42 9.92
C ARG A 318 10.07 -21.27 10.94
N GLN A 319 10.47 -20.10 10.47
CA GLN A 319 10.56 -18.87 11.26
C GLN A 319 9.63 -17.80 10.69
N TYR A 320 9.15 -16.95 11.57
CA TYR A 320 8.60 -15.65 11.22
C TYR A 320 9.76 -14.67 11.11
N TRP A 321 9.84 -14.01 9.98
CA TRP A 321 10.84 -12.99 9.72
C TRP A 321 10.19 -11.62 9.66
N CYS A 322 10.90 -10.60 10.14
CA CYS A 322 10.44 -9.23 10.09
C CYS A 322 11.60 -8.30 9.74
N VAL A 323 11.34 -7.36 8.84
CA VAL A 323 12.21 -6.21 8.59
C VAL A 323 11.56 -4.99 9.21
N ALA A 324 12.22 -4.36 10.15
CA ALA A 324 11.71 -3.23 10.92
C ALA A 324 12.81 -2.23 11.30
N SER A 325 12.42 -0.96 11.49
CA SER A 325 13.29 0.00 12.15
C SER A 325 13.33 -0.31 13.63
N ILE A 326 14.50 -0.66 14.16
CA ILE A 326 14.70 -0.91 15.59
C ILE A 326 15.30 0.31 16.29
N VAL A 327 15.24 0.35 17.61
CA VAL A 327 16.04 1.27 18.42
C VAL A 327 17.28 0.52 18.88
N ALA A 328 18.40 0.73 18.21
CA ALA A 328 19.68 0.13 18.60
C ALA A 328 20.22 0.76 19.90
N GLU A 329 21.06 0.01 20.64
CA GLU A 329 21.56 0.40 21.97
C GLU A 329 22.08 1.84 22.07
N PRO A 330 22.93 2.35 21.12
CA PRO A 330 23.47 3.70 21.22
C PRO A 330 22.41 4.81 21.16
N TYR A 331 21.20 4.47 20.66
CA TYR A 331 20.15 5.46 20.40
C TYR A 331 18.99 5.43 21.38
N LYS A 332 18.95 4.50 22.34
CA LYS A 332 17.85 4.33 23.29
C LYS A 332 17.52 5.60 24.11
N SER A 333 18.53 6.41 24.39
CA SER A 333 18.37 7.67 25.13
C SER A 333 18.05 8.88 24.25
N LYS A 334 17.97 8.73 22.91
CA LYS A 334 17.81 9.85 21.99
C LYS A 334 16.36 10.34 21.83
N GLY A 335 15.38 9.63 22.37
CA GLY A 335 13.97 10.02 22.30
C GLY A 335 13.00 8.85 22.43
N LYS A 336 11.74 9.11 22.11
CA LYS A 336 10.72 8.06 22.08
C LYS A 336 11.02 7.04 20.96
N PRO A 337 10.75 5.74 21.17
CA PRO A 337 11.03 4.70 20.17
C PRO A 337 10.44 4.98 18.79
N ALA A 338 9.22 5.52 18.73
CA ALA A 338 8.57 5.86 17.46
C ALA A 338 9.33 6.91 16.63
N GLY A 339 10.16 7.74 17.26
CA GLY A 339 10.97 8.79 16.62
C GLY A 339 12.39 8.34 16.22
N ILE A 340 12.84 7.14 16.59
CA ILE A 340 14.17 6.64 16.28
C ILE A 340 14.06 5.65 15.12
N ARG A 341 14.54 6.04 13.93
CA ARG A 341 14.32 5.27 12.68
C ARG A 341 15.58 5.06 11.85
N ASN A 342 16.74 5.35 12.42
CA ASN A 342 18.04 5.34 11.75
C ASN A 342 18.67 3.95 11.63
N THR A 343 18.05 2.89 12.16
CA THR A 343 18.58 1.52 12.13
C THR A 343 17.50 0.56 11.62
N LEU A 344 17.73 -0.05 10.46
CA LEU A 344 16.89 -1.11 9.90
C LEU A 344 17.49 -2.47 10.24
N ALA A 345 16.70 -3.39 10.75
CA ALA A 345 17.16 -4.71 11.11
C ALA A 345 16.25 -5.83 10.62
N LEU A 346 16.85 -6.99 10.43
CA LEU A 346 16.19 -8.26 10.24
C LEU A 346 16.04 -8.95 11.59
N THR A 347 14.81 -9.28 11.95
CA THR A 347 14.46 -9.98 13.18
C THR A 347 13.75 -11.27 12.86
N CYS A 348 13.77 -12.25 13.75
CA CYS A 348 13.01 -13.49 13.59
C CYS A 348 12.43 -14.00 14.91
N SER A 349 11.41 -14.86 14.77
CA SER A 349 10.76 -15.55 15.87
C SER A 349 10.28 -16.93 15.42
N PRO A 350 10.40 -17.98 16.24
CA PRO A 350 9.81 -19.28 15.95
C PRO A 350 8.30 -19.34 16.26
N ASP A 351 7.78 -18.41 17.08
CA ASP A 351 6.48 -18.55 17.74
C ASP A 351 5.66 -17.26 17.84
N LEU A 352 6.12 -16.15 17.23
CA LEU A 352 5.56 -14.79 17.33
C LEU A 352 5.65 -14.17 18.74
N GLN A 353 6.21 -14.88 19.73
CA GLN A 353 6.34 -14.42 21.11
C GLN A 353 7.77 -13.96 21.43
N ARG A 354 8.76 -14.71 20.96
CA ARG A 354 10.18 -14.43 21.25
C ARG A 354 10.87 -13.95 19.99
N TRP A 355 11.20 -12.67 19.96
CA TRP A 355 11.84 -12.03 18.81
C TRP A 355 13.31 -11.74 19.09
N VAL A 356 14.16 -12.03 18.12
CA VAL A 356 15.58 -11.75 18.20
C VAL A 356 16.04 -10.97 16.97
N VAL A 357 16.94 -10.00 17.16
CA VAL A 357 17.62 -9.30 16.08
C VAL A 357 18.69 -10.23 15.52
N ARG A 358 18.59 -10.55 14.23
CA ARG A 358 19.54 -11.43 13.53
C ARG A 358 20.66 -10.64 12.89
N ARG A 359 20.32 -9.51 12.25
CA ARG A 359 21.29 -8.70 11.51
C ARG A 359 20.78 -7.26 11.42
N VAL A 360 21.66 -6.30 11.64
CA VAL A 360 21.46 -4.92 11.22
C VAL A 360 21.69 -4.86 9.71
N LEU A 361 20.71 -4.32 8.98
CA LEU A 361 20.72 -4.24 7.52
C LEU A 361 21.25 -2.89 7.05
N LEU A 362 20.75 -1.80 7.66
CA LEU A 362 21.14 -0.42 7.39
C LEU A 362 21.20 0.35 8.70
N GLU A 363 22.17 1.24 8.83
CA GLU A 363 22.32 2.10 9.99
C GLU A 363 22.95 3.43 9.58
N HIS A 364 22.53 4.51 10.23
CA HIS A 364 23.12 5.83 10.12
C HIS A 364 23.25 6.48 11.51
N PRO A 365 24.35 7.19 11.83
CA PRO A 365 24.54 7.75 13.18
C PRO A 365 23.61 8.92 13.50
N ASP A 366 23.12 9.66 12.50
CA ASP A 366 22.16 10.75 12.69
C ASP A 366 20.72 10.23 12.80
N THR A 367 20.09 10.49 13.93
CA THR A 367 18.70 10.10 14.21
C THR A 367 17.66 11.16 13.83
N LEU A 368 18.11 12.35 13.41
CA LEU A 368 17.20 13.49 13.15
C LEU A 368 16.82 13.62 11.68
N LYS A 369 17.77 13.39 10.80
CA LYS A 369 17.61 13.57 9.35
C LYS A 369 17.60 12.25 8.57
N HIS A 370 18.06 11.14 9.17
CA HIS A 370 18.20 9.85 8.51
C HIS A 370 17.22 8.82 9.09
N GLY A 371 16.62 8.01 8.19
CA GLY A 371 15.67 6.98 8.58
C GLY A 371 15.42 5.96 7.49
N PHE A 372 15.30 4.69 7.90
CA PHE A 372 14.96 3.54 7.07
C PHE A 372 13.68 2.93 7.61
N GLN A 373 12.55 3.11 6.93
CA GLN A 373 11.26 2.89 7.57
C GLN A 373 10.17 2.43 6.59
N TYR A 374 9.03 1.99 7.13
CA TYR A 374 7.85 1.56 6.38
C TYR A 374 8.14 0.46 5.36
N VAL A 375 9.14 -0.37 5.62
CA VAL A 375 9.62 -1.38 4.67
C VAL A 375 8.51 -2.37 4.34
N ASP A 376 8.27 -2.60 3.05
CA ASP A 376 7.62 -3.82 2.56
C ASP A 376 8.67 -4.67 1.84
N TRP A 377 8.58 -6.00 2.00
CA TRP A 377 9.61 -6.91 1.52
C TRP A 377 9.03 -8.29 1.18
N ILE A 378 9.73 -9.04 0.35
CA ILE A 378 9.31 -10.36 -0.15
C ILE A 378 10.54 -11.29 -0.17
N PHE A 379 10.35 -12.60 0.01
CA PHE A 379 11.37 -13.60 -0.26
C PHE A 379 11.61 -13.72 -1.77
N ASP A 380 12.86 -13.71 -2.20
CA ASP A 380 13.29 -13.97 -3.57
C ASP A 380 14.40 -15.04 -3.56
N GLY A 381 13.99 -16.31 -3.47
CA GLY A 381 14.88 -17.44 -3.28
C GLY A 381 15.56 -17.41 -1.91
N ARG A 382 16.89 -17.27 -1.89
CA ARG A 382 17.70 -17.17 -0.66
C ARG A 382 17.77 -15.74 -0.12
N ASP A 383 17.26 -14.77 -0.87
CA ASP A 383 17.37 -13.36 -0.56
C ASP A 383 16.04 -12.78 -0.06
N ILE A 384 16.12 -11.62 0.56
CA ILE A 384 15.02 -10.70 0.78
C ILE A 384 15.17 -9.53 -0.20
N ILE A 385 14.12 -9.23 -0.93
CA ILE A 385 13.96 -7.97 -1.67
C ILE A 385 13.01 -7.05 -0.93
N ALA A 386 13.35 -5.76 -0.86
CA ALA A 386 12.62 -4.80 -0.05
C ALA A 386 12.53 -3.43 -0.72
N VAL A 387 11.44 -2.71 -0.46
CA VAL A 387 11.30 -1.28 -0.74
C VAL A 387 11.19 -0.53 0.58
N CYS A 388 11.93 0.58 0.68
CA CYS A 388 12.09 1.33 1.90
C CYS A 388 11.79 2.81 1.67
N ARG A 389 11.02 3.41 2.57
CA ARG A 389 10.91 4.86 2.73
C ARG A 389 12.16 5.34 3.43
N THR A 390 13.04 6.03 2.69
CA THR A 390 14.39 6.37 3.13
C THR A 390 14.56 7.88 3.23
N ALA A 391 14.89 8.36 4.42
CA ALA A 391 15.33 9.73 4.66
C ALA A 391 16.84 9.78 4.62
N TYR A 392 17.41 10.55 3.67
CA TYR A 392 18.86 10.58 3.44
C TYR A 392 19.30 11.90 2.80
N ASP A 393 20.61 12.11 2.72
CA ASP A 393 21.21 13.26 2.04
C ASP A 393 21.00 13.14 0.52
N ASP A 394 20.69 14.26 -0.13
CA ASP A 394 20.39 14.33 -1.57
C ASP A 394 21.15 15.44 -2.32
N GLY A 395 22.07 16.12 -1.63
CA GLY A 395 22.75 17.26 -2.19
C GLY A 395 21.89 18.52 -2.35
N LEU A 396 20.61 18.47 -1.91
CA LEU A 396 19.63 19.56 -1.98
C LEU A 396 19.13 20.01 -0.60
N GLY A 397 19.83 19.62 0.47
CA GLY A 397 19.49 19.89 1.86
C GLY A 397 19.02 18.68 2.65
N GLY A 398 18.98 17.52 2.00
CA GLY A 398 18.61 16.23 2.57
C GLY A 398 17.11 16.10 2.89
N ALA A 399 16.73 15.05 3.60
CA ALA A 399 15.36 14.86 4.04
C ALA A 399 14.92 15.98 5.01
N HIS A 400 13.62 16.27 5.05
CA HIS A 400 13.06 17.24 6.01
C HIS A 400 13.38 16.80 7.45
N ASN A 401 13.16 15.53 7.76
CA ASN A 401 13.57 14.86 8.99
C ASN A 401 13.56 13.34 8.77
N TYR A 402 13.89 12.56 9.83
CA TYR A 402 13.89 11.09 9.77
C TYR A 402 12.55 10.49 9.31
N HIS A 403 11.42 11.15 9.57
CA HIS A 403 10.08 10.69 9.20
C HIS A 403 9.66 11.16 7.82
N ASP A 404 9.90 12.42 7.50
CA ASP A 404 9.49 13.08 6.24
C ASP A 404 10.57 12.83 5.19
N ALA A 405 10.56 11.61 4.69
CA ALA A 405 11.58 11.04 3.82
C ALA A 405 11.50 11.56 2.39
N ASN A 406 12.65 11.61 1.75
CA ASN A 406 12.81 12.12 0.40
C ASN A 406 13.07 11.03 -0.66
N PHE A 407 13.31 9.77 -0.27
CA PHE A 407 13.57 8.67 -1.21
C PHE A 407 12.63 7.49 -1.02
N LEU A 408 12.29 6.85 -2.14
CA LEU A 408 11.92 5.44 -2.20
C LEU A 408 13.15 4.67 -2.68
N THR A 409 13.62 3.70 -1.90
CA THR A 409 14.77 2.88 -2.25
C THR A 409 14.42 1.40 -2.33
N PHE A 410 15.09 0.68 -3.24
CA PHE A 410 15.04 -0.77 -3.33
C PHE A 410 16.32 -1.37 -2.78
N HIS A 411 16.19 -2.50 -2.07
CA HIS A 411 17.30 -3.25 -1.47
C HIS A 411 17.17 -4.73 -1.78
N ARG A 412 18.32 -5.40 -1.91
CA ARG A 412 18.44 -6.85 -1.91
C ARG A 412 19.37 -7.23 -0.76
N PHE A 413 18.85 -8.01 0.17
CA PHE A 413 19.62 -8.57 1.29
C PHE A 413 19.83 -10.05 1.03
N GLU A 414 21.07 -10.38 0.65
CA GLU A 414 21.46 -11.72 0.27
C GLU A 414 21.58 -12.64 1.49
N ASP A 415 21.28 -13.93 1.29
CA ASP A 415 21.46 -15.01 2.26
C ASP A 415 20.94 -14.66 3.66
N PHE A 416 19.64 -14.42 3.76
CA PHE A 416 19.03 -13.90 4.99
C PHE A 416 18.86 -14.94 6.11
N ARG A 417 18.83 -16.27 5.80
CA ARG A 417 18.61 -17.38 6.74
C ARG A 417 19.77 -17.67 7.65
#